data_b78a04bdfde3fb4bc2b43f0987bb53d6
#
_entry.id   b78a04bdfde3fb4bc2b43f0987bb53d6
#
_cell.length_a   1.000
_cell.length_b   1.000
_cell.length_c   1.000
_cell.angle_alpha   90.00
_cell.angle_beta   90.00
_cell.angle_gamma   90.00
#
_symmetry.space_group_name_H-M   'P 1'
#
loop_
_entity.id
_entity.type
_entity.pdbx_description
1 polymer ?
#
loop_
_entity_poly.entity_id
_entity_poly.type
_entity_poly.pdbx_seq_one_letter_code
_entity_poly.pdbx_strand_id
1 'polypeptide(L)'
;WLGNMNTRFGIGGTITIILFNIISGTLPNLLSSIGKIVGQSYGILWLALIVLASFGLLIFWISFNRAYYPIKMVDTMMSSHDKPIILPLGLNMGAMMTYMVGMSLLMIPTLLANILGPQSLFANPYFEIVLSGILAFALFYFFTFVQFDPKEQAKTMLHNNNYIIGIRPGEPTKKYLQHLVIHVSFFGALLNTIQLSFGLLGSRILGNFAGLAILPMNIIMIVMFMQGIKDQLLMLLFPLRYARLIKDE
;
A
#
# COMPACT_ATOMS: atom_id res chain seq x y z
N TRP A 1 2.89 -23.44 3.84
CA TRP A 1 2.12 -24.34 4.67
C TRP A 1 1.48 -23.62 5.84
N LEU A 2 2.24 -22.86 6.66
CA LEU A 2 1.73 -22.05 7.78
C LEU A 2 0.65 -21.05 7.34
N GLY A 3 0.83 -20.38 6.19
CA GLY A 3 -0.16 -19.46 5.65
C GLY A 3 -1.50 -20.14 5.35
N ASN A 4 -1.46 -21.30 4.73
CA ASN A 4 -2.65 -22.10 4.44
C ASN A 4 -3.37 -22.58 5.72
N MET A 5 -2.62 -22.99 6.73
CA MET A 5 -3.19 -23.36 8.02
C MET A 5 -3.87 -22.15 8.71
N ASN A 6 -3.20 -21.00 8.68
CA ASN A 6 -3.76 -19.77 9.25
C ASN A 6 -4.99 -19.25 8.46
N THR A 7 -5.07 -19.53 7.16
CA THR A 7 -6.26 -19.19 6.36
C THR A 7 -7.46 -20.06 6.74
N ARG A 8 -7.22 -21.34 7.12
CA ARG A 8 -8.30 -22.27 7.48
C ARG A 8 -8.76 -22.13 8.93
N PHE A 9 -7.85 -21.89 9.85
CA PHE A 9 -8.08 -21.96 11.31
C PHE A 9 -7.79 -20.67 12.05
N GLY A 10 -7.21 -19.66 11.39
CA GLY A 10 -6.80 -18.41 12.00
C GLY A 10 -7.43 -17.19 11.33
N ILE A 11 -6.95 -16.01 11.73
CA ILE A 11 -7.38 -14.71 11.24
C ILE A 11 -6.24 -14.07 10.42
N GLY A 12 -6.59 -13.45 9.29
CA GLY A 12 -5.63 -12.75 8.43
C GLY A 12 -4.80 -13.62 7.50
N GLY A 13 -4.95 -14.95 7.56
CA GLY A 13 -4.29 -15.89 6.63
C GLY A 13 -2.78 -15.66 6.53
N THR A 14 -2.25 -15.64 5.31
CA THR A 14 -0.83 -15.41 5.00
C THR A 14 -0.34 -14.01 5.44
N ILE A 15 -1.24 -13.01 5.45
CA ILE A 15 -0.94 -11.62 5.81
C ILE A 15 -0.40 -11.53 7.24
N THR A 16 -0.98 -12.25 8.19
CA THR A 16 -0.54 -12.24 9.60
C THR A 16 0.89 -12.76 9.75
N ILE A 17 1.28 -13.79 8.98
CA ILE A 17 2.63 -14.35 9.02
C ILE A 17 3.64 -13.36 8.45
N ILE A 18 3.29 -12.70 7.33
CA ILE A 18 4.13 -11.67 6.73
C ILE A 18 4.34 -10.50 7.70
N LEU A 19 3.25 -10.05 8.35
CA LEU A 19 3.28 -8.97 9.34
C LEU A 19 4.18 -9.36 10.54
N PHE A 20 4.05 -10.57 11.06
CA PHE A 20 4.90 -11.08 12.12
C PHE A 20 6.38 -11.08 11.71
N ASN A 21 6.70 -11.49 10.49
CA ASN A 21 8.06 -11.50 9.96
C ASN A 21 8.64 -10.08 9.83
N ILE A 22 7.83 -9.11 9.36
CA ILE A 22 8.23 -7.70 9.28
C ILE A 22 8.55 -7.14 10.66
N ILE A 23 7.67 -7.37 11.64
CA ILE A 23 7.87 -6.88 13.01
C ILE A 23 9.10 -7.53 13.63
N SER A 24 9.22 -8.86 13.52
CA SER A 24 10.33 -9.62 14.09
C SER A 24 11.70 -9.25 13.48
N GLY A 25 11.73 -8.98 12.17
CA GLY A 25 12.95 -8.52 11.50
C GLY A 25 13.32 -7.07 11.79
N THR A 26 12.32 -6.22 12.06
CA THR A 26 12.53 -4.79 12.31
C THR A 26 12.95 -4.51 13.75
N LEU A 27 12.41 -5.25 14.70
CA LEU A 27 12.60 -5.02 16.14
C LEU A 27 14.08 -5.01 16.58
N PRO A 28 14.94 -5.98 16.20
CA PRO A 28 16.35 -5.98 16.58
C PRO A 28 17.12 -4.77 16.03
N ASN A 29 16.82 -4.39 14.77
CA ASN A 29 17.46 -3.24 14.11
C ASN A 29 17.05 -1.91 14.78
N LEU A 30 15.82 -1.79 15.24
CA LEU A 30 15.33 -0.65 15.99
C LEU A 30 16.00 -0.57 17.36
N LEU A 31 16.03 -1.67 18.10
CA LEU A 31 16.64 -1.70 19.43
C LEU A 31 18.12 -1.32 19.37
N SER A 32 18.86 -1.84 18.38
CA SER A 32 20.28 -1.50 18.18
C SER A 32 20.47 -0.02 17.84
N SER A 33 19.59 0.56 17.00
CA SER A 33 19.63 1.99 16.63
C SER A 33 19.27 2.89 17.81
N ILE A 34 18.27 2.52 18.61
CA ILE A 34 17.88 3.23 19.84
C ILE A 34 19.06 3.24 20.84
N GLY A 35 19.71 2.09 21.06
CA GLY A 35 20.87 2.01 21.95
C GLY A 35 22.01 2.95 21.56
N LYS A 36 22.26 3.10 20.25
CA LYS A 36 23.28 4.03 19.71
C LYS A 36 22.88 5.51 19.89
N ILE A 37 21.59 5.81 19.78
CA ILE A 37 21.08 7.19 19.94
C ILE A 37 21.13 7.62 21.41
N VAL A 38 20.76 6.74 22.33
CA VAL A 38 20.76 7.04 23.78
C VAL A 38 22.17 7.40 24.26
N GLY A 39 23.22 6.82 23.69
CA GLY A 39 24.60 7.12 24.02
C GLY A 39 25.13 8.47 23.49
N GLN A 40 24.33 9.24 22.73
CA GLN A 40 24.73 10.56 22.20
C GLN A 40 24.24 11.72 23.08
N SER A 41 24.97 12.85 23.02
CA SER A 41 24.51 14.10 23.57
C SER A 41 23.14 14.45 22.95
N TYR A 42 22.13 14.74 23.78
CA TYR A 42 20.74 14.98 23.36
C TYR A 42 20.01 13.73 22.79
N GLY A 43 20.50 12.50 23.08
CA GLY A 43 19.89 11.26 22.54
C GLY A 43 18.40 11.12 22.88
N ILE A 44 17.96 11.55 24.06
CA ILE A 44 16.56 11.51 24.49
C ILE A 44 15.68 12.43 23.63
N LEU A 45 16.18 13.63 23.28
CA LEU A 45 15.45 14.57 22.41
C LEU A 45 15.29 14.00 21.00
N TRP A 46 16.34 13.40 20.45
CA TRP A 46 16.29 12.72 19.15
C TRP A 46 15.31 11.55 19.15
N LEU A 47 15.28 10.76 20.22
CA LEU A 47 14.29 9.68 20.37
C LEU A 47 12.86 10.22 20.40
N ALA A 48 12.60 11.26 21.18
CA ALA A 48 11.28 11.86 21.25
C ALA A 48 10.81 12.38 19.88
N LEU A 49 11.71 13.00 19.11
CA LEU A 49 11.42 13.50 17.77
C LEU A 49 11.13 12.37 16.79
N ILE A 50 11.90 11.28 16.82
CA ILE A 50 11.71 10.10 15.98
C ILE A 50 10.36 9.42 16.29
N VAL A 51 10.03 9.27 17.57
CA VAL A 51 8.74 8.69 17.99
C VAL A 51 7.59 9.58 17.50
N LEU A 52 7.67 10.89 17.69
CA LEU A 52 6.65 11.83 17.24
C LEU A 52 6.49 11.82 15.72
N ALA A 53 7.60 11.80 14.97
CA ALA A 53 7.58 11.68 13.51
C ALA A 53 6.98 10.35 13.05
N SER A 54 7.28 9.24 13.73
CA SER A 54 6.73 7.92 13.44
C SER A 54 5.22 7.88 13.66
N PHE A 55 4.72 8.49 14.73
CA PHE A 55 3.29 8.66 14.98
C PHE A 55 2.61 9.51 13.89
N GLY A 56 3.22 10.63 13.50
CA GLY A 56 2.74 11.47 12.41
C GLY A 56 2.62 10.71 11.09
N LEU A 57 3.65 9.95 10.74
CA LEU A 57 3.66 9.08 9.55
C LEU A 57 2.57 8.01 9.63
N LEU A 58 2.38 7.39 10.79
CA LEU A 58 1.36 6.36 11.00
C LEU A 58 -0.03 6.93 10.76
N ILE A 59 -0.36 8.09 11.36
CA ILE A 59 -1.66 8.76 11.17
C ILE A 59 -1.84 9.15 9.70
N PHE A 60 -0.81 9.69 9.05
CA PHE A 60 -0.83 10.05 7.64
C PHE A 60 -1.17 8.84 6.77
N TRP A 61 -0.46 7.72 6.96
CA TRP A 61 -0.68 6.51 6.15
C TRP A 61 -2.01 5.82 6.40
N ILE A 62 -2.51 5.84 7.65
CA ILE A 62 -3.86 5.35 7.96
C ILE A 62 -4.91 6.19 7.21
N SER A 63 -4.77 7.50 7.25
CA SER A 63 -5.70 8.41 6.57
C SER A 63 -5.62 8.27 5.06
N PHE A 64 -4.41 8.17 4.51
CA PHE A 64 -4.18 8.02 3.08
C PHE A 64 -4.71 6.69 2.53
N ASN A 65 -4.52 5.58 3.24
CA ASN A 65 -5.04 4.27 2.84
C ASN A 65 -6.57 4.18 2.90
N ARG A 66 -7.22 5.02 3.73
CA ARG A 66 -8.68 5.13 3.79
C ARG A 66 -9.26 6.08 2.76
N ALA A 67 -8.42 6.91 2.14
CA ALA A 67 -8.86 7.85 1.14
C ALA A 67 -9.29 7.11 -0.13
N TYR A 68 -10.50 7.37 -0.58
CA TYR A 68 -11.06 6.80 -1.81
C TYR A 68 -11.81 7.88 -2.61
N TYR A 69 -11.85 7.68 -3.90
CA TYR A 69 -12.66 8.50 -4.79
C TYR A 69 -14.05 7.84 -4.94
N PRO A 70 -15.15 8.50 -4.52
CA PRO A 70 -16.48 7.93 -4.58
C PRO A 70 -17.06 8.02 -5.99
N ILE A 71 -17.22 6.89 -6.68
CA ILE A 71 -17.90 6.83 -7.97
C ILE A 71 -19.39 6.58 -7.71
N LYS A 72 -20.24 7.55 -8.04
CA LYS A 72 -21.69 7.44 -7.88
C LYS A 72 -22.29 6.59 -8.99
N MET A 73 -22.98 5.52 -8.60
CA MET A 73 -23.71 4.62 -9.48
C MET A 73 -25.19 4.59 -9.14
N VAL A 74 -26.00 4.28 -10.13
CA VAL A 74 -27.44 4.06 -9.98
C VAL A 74 -27.76 2.68 -10.52
N ASP A 75 -28.57 1.94 -9.77
CA ASP A 75 -29.18 0.69 -10.23
C ASP A 75 -30.48 1.01 -10.97
N THR A 76 -30.71 0.41 -12.13
CA THR A 76 -31.97 0.58 -12.91
C THR A 76 -33.21 0.06 -12.17
N MET A 77 -33.04 -0.82 -11.20
CA MET A 77 -34.14 -1.36 -10.38
C MET A 77 -34.44 -0.51 -9.14
N MET A 78 -33.60 0.48 -8.81
CA MET A 78 -33.83 1.37 -7.68
C MET A 78 -34.91 2.42 -7.99
N SER A 79 -35.72 2.74 -6.97
CA SER A 79 -36.66 3.86 -7.02
C SER A 79 -35.89 5.19 -7.07
N SER A 80 -36.51 6.22 -7.70
CA SER A 80 -35.90 7.56 -7.79
C SER A 80 -35.62 8.24 -6.44
N HIS A 81 -36.06 7.65 -5.33
CA HIS A 81 -35.84 8.13 -3.94
C HIS A 81 -34.69 7.42 -3.23
N ASP A 82 -34.10 6.38 -3.82
CA ASP A 82 -33.00 5.63 -3.19
C ASP A 82 -31.65 6.35 -3.38
N LYS A 83 -30.79 6.25 -2.37
CA LYS A 83 -29.45 6.84 -2.41
C LYS A 83 -28.58 6.16 -3.48
N PRO A 84 -27.75 6.92 -4.21
CA PRO A 84 -26.84 6.33 -5.19
C PRO A 84 -25.86 5.36 -4.50
N ILE A 85 -25.61 4.25 -5.15
CA ILE A 85 -24.58 3.29 -4.72
C ILE A 85 -23.22 3.92 -4.99
N ILE A 86 -22.31 3.85 -4.02
CA ILE A 86 -20.96 4.37 -4.14
C ILE A 86 -20.00 3.22 -4.41
N LEU A 87 -19.26 3.26 -5.53
CA LEU A 87 -18.11 2.41 -5.76
C LEU A 87 -16.87 3.13 -5.27
N PRO A 88 -16.24 2.68 -4.17
CA PRO A 88 -15.05 3.33 -3.64
C PRO A 88 -13.83 2.95 -4.48
N LEU A 89 -13.17 3.92 -5.12
CA LEU A 89 -11.90 3.75 -5.78
C LEU A 89 -10.78 4.23 -4.84
N GLY A 90 -10.09 3.32 -4.18
CA GLY A 90 -9.01 3.65 -3.25
C GLY A 90 -7.81 4.30 -3.95
N LEU A 91 -7.20 5.29 -3.30
CA LEU A 91 -6.01 5.96 -3.82
C LEU A 91 -4.77 5.05 -3.82
N ASN A 92 -4.75 4.05 -2.97
CA ASN A 92 -3.58 3.20 -2.70
C ASN A 92 -3.84 1.70 -2.96
N MET A 93 -4.72 1.37 -3.90
CA MET A 93 -5.12 -0.03 -4.15
C MET A 93 -3.93 -0.94 -4.50
N GLY A 94 -3.04 -0.52 -5.39
CA GLY A 94 -1.89 -1.32 -5.83
C GLY A 94 -0.80 -1.52 -4.80
N ALA A 95 -0.82 -0.78 -3.68
CA ALA A 95 0.27 -0.75 -2.73
C ALA A 95 0.55 -2.11 -2.09
N MET A 96 -0.47 -2.79 -1.59
CA MET A 96 -0.31 -4.06 -0.90
C MET A 96 0.38 -5.10 -1.77
N MET A 97 -0.06 -5.25 -3.03
CA MET A 97 0.54 -6.19 -3.98
C MET A 97 1.96 -5.75 -4.39
N THR A 98 2.18 -4.43 -4.55
CA THR A 98 3.51 -3.90 -4.84
C THR A 98 4.48 -4.21 -3.72
N TYR A 99 4.09 -4.08 -2.46
CA TYR A 99 4.96 -4.42 -1.34
C TYR A 99 5.13 -5.93 -1.17
N MET A 100 4.12 -6.75 -1.42
CA MET A 100 4.23 -8.21 -1.28
C MET A 100 5.10 -8.84 -2.38
N VAL A 101 4.85 -8.49 -3.63
CA VAL A 101 5.50 -9.11 -4.80
C VAL A 101 6.58 -8.20 -5.38
N GLY A 102 6.32 -6.90 -5.43
CA GLY A 102 7.19 -5.90 -6.01
C GLY A 102 8.53 -5.78 -5.28
N MET A 103 8.57 -6.02 -3.96
CA MET A 103 9.83 -5.97 -3.21
C MET A 103 10.88 -6.96 -3.73
N SER A 104 10.46 -8.14 -4.16
CA SER A 104 11.38 -9.10 -4.78
C SER A 104 11.93 -8.58 -6.12
N LEU A 105 11.10 -7.89 -6.89
CA LEU A 105 11.52 -7.28 -8.17
C LEU A 105 12.38 -6.04 -7.95
N LEU A 106 12.16 -5.30 -6.88
CA LEU A 106 12.99 -4.13 -6.50
C LEU A 106 14.41 -4.52 -6.06
N MET A 107 14.66 -5.79 -5.77
CA MET A 107 16.01 -6.31 -5.52
C MET A 107 16.82 -6.53 -6.80
N ILE A 108 16.20 -6.50 -7.98
CA ILE A 108 16.88 -6.76 -9.26
C ILE A 108 18.06 -5.81 -9.49
N PRO A 109 17.97 -4.47 -9.29
CA PRO A 109 19.11 -3.57 -9.45
C PRO A 109 20.30 -3.95 -8.57
N THR A 110 20.05 -4.29 -7.30
CA THR A 110 21.08 -4.74 -6.36
C THR A 110 21.72 -6.07 -6.80
N LEU A 111 20.93 -7.01 -7.28
CA LEU A 111 21.42 -8.27 -7.81
C LEU A 111 22.31 -8.08 -9.06
N LEU A 112 21.89 -7.20 -9.98
CA LEU A 112 22.68 -6.83 -11.15
C LEU A 112 24.00 -6.17 -10.78
N ALA A 113 24.00 -5.28 -9.77
CA ALA A 113 25.23 -4.68 -9.24
C ALA A 113 26.21 -5.73 -8.72
N ASN A 114 25.70 -6.75 -8.01
CA ASN A 114 26.53 -7.83 -7.48
C ASN A 114 27.11 -8.75 -8.57
N ILE A 115 26.35 -8.98 -9.65
CA ILE A 115 26.76 -9.86 -10.76
C ILE A 115 27.74 -9.15 -11.70
N LEU A 116 27.47 -7.88 -12.03
CA LEU A 116 28.25 -7.10 -13.00
C LEU A 116 29.53 -6.48 -12.40
N GLY A 117 29.65 -6.54 -11.08
CA GLY A 117 30.81 -6.08 -10.34
C GLY A 117 30.83 -4.56 -10.02
N PRO A 118 31.82 -4.14 -9.21
CA PRO A 118 31.84 -2.79 -8.61
C PRO A 118 32.10 -1.65 -9.61
N GLN A 119 32.53 -1.96 -10.84
CA GLN A 119 32.73 -0.94 -11.89
C GLN A 119 31.50 -0.69 -12.76
N SER A 120 30.40 -1.43 -12.51
CA SER A 120 29.15 -1.27 -13.28
C SER A 120 28.38 -0.01 -12.84
N LEU A 121 27.58 0.55 -13.74
CA LEU A 121 26.65 1.65 -13.44
C LEU A 121 25.68 1.28 -12.32
N PHE A 122 25.34 -0.01 -12.19
CA PHE A 122 24.47 -0.54 -11.15
C PHE A 122 25.09 -0.52 -9.75
N ALA A 123 26.42 -0.45 -9.64
CA ALA A 123 27.11 -0.30 -8.37
C ALA A 123 27.04 1.14 -7.81
N ASN A 124 26.63 2.12 -8.63
CA ASN A 124 26.41 3.47 -8.16
C ASN A 124 25.12 3.54 -7.34
N PRO A 125 25.18 3.92 -6.04
CA PRO A 125 24.01 3.94 -5.17
C PRO A 125 22.91 4.90 -5.65
N TYR A 126 23.25 6.00 -6.29
CA TYR A 126 22.27 6.95 -6.82
C TYR A 126 21.53 6.35 -8.03
N PHE A 127 22.24 5.65 -8.90
CA PHE A 127 21.63 4.96 -10.04
C PHE A 127 20.68 3.85 -9.59
N GLU A 128 21.10 3.07 -8.58
CA GLU A 128 20.26 2.03 -7.96
C GLU A 128 18.94 2.60 -7.41
N ILE A 129 19.01 3.73 -6.69
CA ILE A 129 17.83 4.38 -6.11
C ILE A 129 16.88 4.90 -7.20
N VAL A 130 17.41 5.57 -8.22
CA VAL A 130 16.59 6.09 -9.32
C VAL A 130 15.93 4.95 -10.09
N LEU A 131 16.67 3.90 -10.42
CA LEU A 131 16.14 2.74 -11.13
C LEU A 131 15.07 2.01 -10.30
N SER A 132 15.33 1.80 -9.01
CA SER A 132 14.36 1.20 -8.09
C SER A 132 13.11 2.08 -7.95
N GLY A 133 13.26 3.40 -7.96
CA GLY A 133 12.14 4.34 -7.93
C GLY A 133 11.27 4.25 -9.18
N ILE A 134 11.87 4.23 -10.37
CA ILE A 134 11.15 4.08 -11.64
C ILE A 134 10.43 2.72 -11.69
N LEU A 135 11.12 1.66 -11.27
CA LEU A 135 10.55 0.32 -11.22
C LEU A 135 9.39 0.23 -10.22
N ALA A 136 9.54 0.81 -9.03
CA ALA A 136 8.48 0.87 -8.02
C ALA A 136 7.25 1.61 -8.54
N PHE A 137 7.44 2.76 -9.20
CA PHE A 137 6.35 3.53 -9.80
C PHE A 137 5.59 2.72 -10.86
N ALA A 138 6.33 2.05 -11.75
CA ALA A 138 5.75 1.20 -12.79
C ALA A 138 4.98 0.00 -12.18
N LEU A 139 5.55 -0.66 -11.17
CA LEU A 139 4.91 -1.77 -10.47
C LEU A 139 3.63 -1.32 -9.74
N PHE A 140 3.65 -0.13 -9.16
CA PHE A 140 2.47 0.44 -8.52
C PHE A 140 1.29 0.57 -9.50
N TYR A 141 1.54 1.14 -10.69
CA TYR A 141 0.54 1.21 -11.74
C TYR A 141 0.07 -0.16 -12.18
N PHE A 142 1.01 -1.05 -12.46
CA PHE A 142 0.70 -2.41 -12.89
C PHE A 142 -0.22 -3.12 -11.89
N PHE A 143 0.13 -3.15 -10.61
CA PHE A 143 -0.67 -3.82 -9.60
C PHE A 143 -2.00 -3.11 -9.31
N THR A 144 -2.09 -1.81 -9.49
CA THR A 144 -3.37 -1.10 -9.40
C THR A 144 -4.33 -1.58 -10.49
N PHE A 145 -3.87 -1.75 -11.73
CA PHE A 145 -4.69 -2.28 -12.81
C PHE A 145 -5.02 -3.77 -12.64
N VAL A 146 -4.15 -4.53 -12.00
CA VAL A 146 -4.44 -5.93 -11.65
C VAL A 146 -5.55 -6.02 -10.58
N GLN A 147 -5.51 -5.15 -9.58
CA GLN A 147 -6.53 -5.14 -8.51
C GLN A 147 -7.86 -4.52 -8.93
N PHE A 148 -7.80 -3.49 -9.75
CA PHE A 148 -8.98 -2.82 -10.29
C PHE A 148 -8.92 -2.86 -11.81
N ASP A 149 -9.41 -3.95 -12.40
CA ASP A 149 -9.54 -4.06 -13.86
C ASP A 149 -10.76 -3.26 -14.34
N PRO A 150 -10.57 -2.11 -15.00
CA PRO A 150 -11.67 -1.29 -15.49
C PRO A 150 -12.59 -2.02 -16.47
N LYS A 151 -12.04 -3.00 -17.22
CA LYS A 151 -12.81 -3.79 -18.17
C LYS A 151 -13.75 -4.76 -17.47
N GLU A 152 -13.24 -5.43 -16.44
CA GLU A 152 -14.02 -6.38 -15.65
C GLU A 152 -15.07 -5.66 -14.81
N GLN A 153 -14.71 -4.52 -14.23
CA GLN A 153 -15.65 -3.65 -13.50
C GLN A 153 -16.79 -3.13 -14.39
N ALA A 154 -16.46 -2.66 -15.59
CA ALA A 154 -17.47 -2.20 -16.53
C ALA A 154 -18.43 -3.32 -16.98
N LYS A 155 -17.92 -4.56 -17.13
CA LYS A 155 -18.76 -5.73 -17.42
C LYS A 155 -19.65 -6.10 -16.23
N THR A 156 -19.11 -6.12 -15.03
CA THR A 156 -19.84 -6.42 -13.80
C THR A 156 -20.95 -5.40 -13.57
N MET A 157 -20.69 -4.11 -13.80
CA MET A 157 -21.69 -3.07 -13.76
C MET A 157 -22.83 -3.33 -14.76
N LEU A 158 -22.48 -3.70 -15.98
CA LEU A 158 -23.49 -4.02 -17.02
C LEU A 158 -24.35 -5.23 -16.62
N HIS A 159 -23.72 -6.28 -16.08
CA HIS A 159 -24.44 -7.49 -15.63
C HIS A 159 -25.37 -7.21 -14.44
N ASN A 160 -24.97 -6.32 -13.54
CA ASN A 160 -25.75 -5.96 -12.36
C ASN A 160 -26.74 -4.81 -12.63
N ASN A 161 -26.92 -4.40 -13.89
CA ASN A 161 -27.76 -3.26 -14.28
C ASN A 161 -27.38 -1.93 -13.58
N ASN A 162 -26.13 -1.82 -13.15
CA ASN A 162 -25.56 -0.62 -12.54
C ASN A 162 -24.92 0.26 -13.61
N TYR A 163 -25.13 1.56 -13.54
CA TYR A 163 -24.48 2.51 -14.44
C TYR A 163 -23.99 3.76 -13.70
N ILE A 164 -22.94 4.36 -14.24
CA ILE A 164 -22.41 5.62 -13.70
C ILE A 164 -23.26 6.77 -14.21
N ILE A 165 -23.63 7.67 -13.32
CA ILE A 165 -24.47 8.82 -13.66
C ILE A 165 -23.82 9.65 -14.77
N GLY A 166 -24.54 9.83 -15.88
CA GLY A 166 -24.07 10.62 -17.02
C GLY A 166 -23.17 9.88 -18.02
N ILE A 167 -22.90 8.59 -17.83
CA ILE A 167 -22.06 7.80 -18.74
C ILE A 167 -22.84 6.60 -19.29
N ARG A 168 -22.76 6.40 -20.60
CA ARG A 168 -23.42 5.24 -21.24
C ARG A 168 -22.75 3.94 -20.81
N PRO A 169 -23.52 2.87 -20.48
CA PRO A 169 -23.00 1.57 -20.14
C PRO A 169 -22.14 0.99 -21.26
N GLY A 170 -21.14 0.18 -20.90
CA GLY A 170 -20.27 -0.54 -21.84
C GLY A 170 -18.89 0.12 -22.07
N GLU A 171 -18.47 0.27 -23.31
CA GLU A 171 -17.14 0.82 -23.66
C GLU A 171 -16.88 2.25 -23.13
N PRO A 172 -17.85 3.18 -23.14
CA PRO A 172 -17.64 4.50 -22.53
C PRO A 172 -17.35 4.43 -21.03
N THR A 173 -18.05 3.56 -20.30
CA THR A 173 -17.81 3.31 -18.85
C THR A 173 -16.41 2.79 -18.60
N LYS A 174 -15.94 1.84 -19.40
CA LYS A 174 -14.59 1.30 -19.32
C LYS A 174 -13.53 2.39 -19.51
N LYS A 175 -13.67 3.21 -20.56
CA LYS A 175 -12.74 4.32 -20.84
C LYS A 175 -12.69 5.34 -19.69
N TYR A 176 -13.86 5.68 -19.15
CA TYR A 176 -13.96 6.57 -17.99
C TYR A 176 -13.24 6.00 -16.77
N LEU A 177 -13.49 4.73 -16.43
CA LEU A 177 -12.83 4.05 -15.31
C LEU A 177 -11.33 3.96 -15.52
N GLN A 178 -10.86 3.65 -16.72
CA GLN A 178 -9.42 3.64 -17.03
C GLN A 178 -8.77 5.00 -16.77
N HIS A 179 -9.40 6.08 -17.29
CA HIS A 179 -8.89 7.42 -17.10
C HIS A 179 -8.86 7.82 -15.62
N LEU A 180 -9.91 7.48 -14.89
CA LEU A 180 -10.03 7.76 -13.46
C LEU A 180 -8.97 7.02 -12.66
N VAL A 181 -8.79 5.70 -12.91
CA VAL A 181 -7.78 4.88 -12.24
C VAL A 181 -6.38 5.45 -12.45
N ILE A 182 -6.03 5.84 -13.68
CA ILE A 182 -4.73 6.44 -13.99
C ILE A 182 -4.49 7.68 -13.12
N HIS A 183 -5.45 8.59 -13.03
CA HIS A 183 -5.27 9.85 -12.30
C HIS A 183 -5.26 9.66 -10.78
N VAL A 184 -6.18 8.84 -10.26
CA VAL A 184 -6.27 8.58 -8.82
C VAL A 184 -5.03 7.83 -8.33
N SER A 185 -4.59 6.82 -9.10
CA SER A 185 -3.43 6.00 -8.72
C SER A 185 -2.09 6.73 -8.86
N PHE A 186 -2.03 7.81 -9.65
CA PHE A 186 -0.82 8.60 -9.82
C PHE A 186 -0.28 9.12 -8.47
N PHE A 187 -1.16 9.71 -7.67
CA PHE A 187 -0.79 10.22 -6.35
C PHE A 187 -0.34 9.11 -5.41
N GLY A 188 -1.03 7.97 -5.43
CA GLY A 188 -0.64 6.79 -4.66
C GLY A 188 0.74 6.28 -5.06
N ALA A 189 0.96 6.06 -6.36
CA ALA A 189 2.24 5.62 -6.89
C ALA A 189 3.38 6.59 -6.57
N LEU A 190 3.15 7.89 -6.73
CA LEU A 190 4.15 8.93 -6.45
C LEU A 190 4.56 8.93 -4.97
N LEU A 191 3.60 8.97 -4.05
CA LEU A 191 3.87 9.00 -2.61
C LEU A 191 4.61 7.73 -2.14
N ASN A 192 4.17 6.56 -2.59
CA ASN A 192 4.84 5.30 -2.23
C ASN A 192 6.25 5.20 -2.82
N THR A 193 6.46 5.68 -4.06
CA THR A 193 7.78 5.72 -4.71
C THR A 193 8.72 6.67 -3.97
N ILE A 194 8.26 7.87 -3.63
CA ILE A 194 9.04 8.83 -2.85
C ILE A 194 9.46 8.22 -1.53
N GLN A 195 8.53 7.60 -0.79
CA GLN A 195 8.83 7.00 0.49
C GLN A 195 9.81 5.84 0.39
N LEU A 196 9.67 4.98 -0.62
CA LEU A 196 10.61 3.89 -0.87
C LEU A 196 12.00 4.43 -1.18
N SER A 197 12.09 5.46 -2.03
CA SER A 197 13.35 6.12 -2.35
C SER A 197 13.99 6.75 -1.12
N PHE A 198 13.22 7.39 -0.25
CA PHE A 198 13.71 7.91 1.03
C PHE A 198 14.23 6.81 1.96
N GLY A 199 13.59 5.65 2.00
CA GLY A 199 14.06 4.49 2.77
C GLY A 199 15.41 3.98 2.27
N LEU A 200 15.55 3.81 0.96
CA LEU A 200 16.79 3.37 0.33
C LEU A 200 17.93 4.39 0.50
N LEU A 201 17.65 5.66 0.26
CA LEU A 201 18.62 6.76 0.38
C LEU A 201 19.05 6.93 1.84
N GLY A 202 18.10 6.91 2.76
CA GLY A 202 18.36 7.04 4.19
C GLY A 202 19.20 5.90 4.74
N SER A 203 18.98 4.66 4.28
CA SER A 203 19.80 3.51 4.70
C SER A 203 21.26 3.64 4.28
N ARG A 204 21.56 4.36 3.20
CA ARG A 204 22.92 4.62 2.71
C ARG A 204 23.58 5.82 3.38
N ILE A 205 22.84 6.91 3.59
CA ILE A 205 23.36 8.16 4.15
C ILE A 205 23.52 8.07 5.67
N LEU A 206 22.57 7.48 6.37
CA LEU A 206 22.52 7.43 7.82
C LEU A 206 23.51 6.42 8.45
N GLY A 207 24.21 5.59 7.65
CA GLY A 207 25.25 4.69 8.11
C GLY A 207 24.87 3.92 9.38
N ASN A 208 25.36 4.36 10.53
CA ASN A 208 25.10 3.73 11.84
C ASN A 208 23.61 3.74 12.25
N PHE A 209 22.80 4.61 11.67
CA PHE A 209 21.37 4.76 11.91
C PHE A 209 20.49 4.25 10.75
N ALA A 210 21.05 3.43 9.88
CA ALA A 210 20.34 2.85 8.73
C ALA A 210 19.04 2.13 9.13
N GLY A 211 18.99 1.53 10.34
CA GLY A 211 17.77 0.92 10.88
C GLY A 211 16.59 1.90 11.04
N LEU A 212 16.86 3.19 11.25
CA LEU A 212 15.81 4.21 11.35
C LEU A 212 15.25 4.62 9.98
N ALA A 213 16.07 4.58 8.95
CA ALA A 213 15.65 4.92 7.58
C ALA A 213 14.62 3.94 7.03
N ILE A 214 14.63 2.70 7.49
CA ILE A 214 13.70 1.64 7.08
C ILE A 214 12.35 1.76 7.82
N LEU A 215 12.30 2.51 8.94
CA LEU A 215 11.08 2.70 9.74
C LEU A 215 9.87 3.17 8.93
N PRO A 216 9.96 4.25 8.12
CA PRO A 216 8.81 4.73 7.37
C PRO A 216 8.21 3.67 6.46
N MET A 217 9.04 2.87 5.81
CA MET A 217 8.62 1.80 4.92
C MET A 217 7.92 0.67 5.69
N ASN A 218 8.46 0.26 6.83
CA ASN A 218 7.85 -0.77 7.67
C ASN A 218 6.52 -0.29 8.26
N ILE A 219 6.39 0.99 8.61
CA ILE A 219 5.14 1.58 9.09
C ILE A 219 4.04 1.46 8.03
N ILE A 220 4.33 1.76 6.75
CA ILE A 220 3.34 1.58 5.67
C ILE A 220 2.87 0.13 5.60
N MET A 221 3.82 -0.81 5.55
CA MET A 221 3.49 -2.23 5.43
C MET A 221 2.64 -2.69 6.61
N ILE A 222 3.00 -2.31 7.82
CA ILE A 222 2.24 -2.62 9.03
C ILE A 222 0.81 -2.04 8.93
N VAL A 223 0.67 -0.78 8.55
CA VAL A 223 -0.64 -0.13 8.41
C VAL A 223 -1.51 -0.86 7.38
N MET A 224 -0.97 -1.19 6.21
CA MET A 224 -1.73 -1.88 5.15
C MET A 224 -2.19 -3.27 5.59
N PHE A 225 -1.29 -4.05 6.17
CA PHE A 225 -1.61 -5.41 6.61
C PHE A 225 -2.57 -5.41 7.81
N MET A 226 -2.40 -4.48 8.76
CA MET A 226 -3.33 -4.33 9.88
C MET A 226 -4.73 -3.91 9.42
N GLN A 227 -4.85 -3.06 8.38
CA GLN A 227 -6.15 -2.73 7.81
C GLN A 227 -6.82 -3.95 7.19
N GLY A 228 -6.09 -4.78 6.42
CA GLY A 228 -6.62 -6.01 5.85
C GLY A 228 -7.10 -7.00 6.91
N ILE A 229 -6.35 -7.16 8.01
CA ILE A 229 -6.75 -8.01 9.14
C ILE A 229 -7.98 -7.44 9.85
N LYS A 230 -8.01 -6.13 10.08
CA LYS A 230 -9.13 -5.44 10.71
C LYS A 230 -10.43 -5.65 9.92
N ASP A 231 -10.39 -5.51 8.60
CA ASP A 231 -11.55 -5.66 7.75
C ASP A 231 -12.09 -7.10 7.78
N GLN A 232 -11.20 -8.12 7.78
CA GLN A 232 -11.59 -9.50 7.98
C GLN A 232 -12.21 -9.74 9.38
N LEU A 233 -11.63 -9.16 10.41
CA LEU A 233 -12.14 -9.25 11.79
C LEU A 233 -13.54 -8.64 11.91
N LEU A 234 -13.76 -7.48 11.30
CA LEU A 234 -15.07 -6.82 11.31
C LEU A 234 -16.14 -7.65 10.58
N MET A 235 -15.78 -8.26 9.44
CA MET A 235 -16.68 -9.17 8.72
C MET A 235 -17.07 -10.39 9.56
N LEU A 236 -16.11 -10.96 10.29
CA LEU A 236 -16.35 -12.15 11.13
C LEU A 236 -17.13 -11.86 12.42
N LEU A 237 -16.78 -10.76 13.10
CA LEU A 237 -17.38 -10.43 14.40
C LEU A 237 -18.75 -9.73 14.29
N PHE A 238 -18.93 -8.92 13.24
CA PHE A 238 -20.13 -8.10 13.08
C PHE A 238 -20.73 -8.21 11.66
N PRO A 239 -21.12 -9.39 11.21
CA PRO A 239 -21.62 -9.55 9.83
C PRO A 239 -22.84 -8.68 9.53
N LEU A 240 -23.77 -8.54 10.49
CA LEU A 240 -24.97 -7.72 10.33
C LEU A 240 -24.71 -6.20 10.38
N ARG A 241 -23.71 -5.78 11.14
CA ARG A 241 -23.29 -4.36 11.20
C ARG A 241 -22.51 -3.96 9.96
N TYR A 242 -21.67 -4.85 9.47
CA TYR A 242 -20.91 -4.64 8.24
C TYR A 242 -21.83 -4.53 7.02
N ALA A 243 -22.86 -5.39 6.95
CA ALA A 243 -23.88 -5.30 5.91
C ALA A 243 -24.72 -4.01 5.98
N ARG A 244 -24.94 -3.43 7.18
CA ARG A 244 -25.60 -2.13 7.34
C ARG A 244 -24.69 -0.96 6.96
N LEU A 245 -23.42 -0.98 7.34
CA LEU A 245 -22.46 0.08 7.00
C LEU A 245 -22.25 0.22 5.49
N ILE A 246 -22.28 -0.89 4.74
CA ILE A 246 -22.24 -0.88 3.27
C ILE A 246 -23.56 -0.32 2.67
N LYS A 247 -24.65 -0.42 3.42
CA LYS A 247 -25.96 0.04 2.96
C LYS A 247 -26.26 1.51 3.32
N ASP A 248 -25.58 2.03 4.34
CA ASP A 248 -25.75 3.40 4.87
C ASP A 248 -24.66 4.38 4.37
N GLU A 249 -23.56 3.88 3.75
CA GLU A 249 -22.57 4.68 3.02
C GLU A 249 -22.96 4.81 1.53
#